data_9db3f100b4da8847e88db19fa517dabe
#
_entry.id   9db3f100b4da8847e88db19fa517dabe
#
_cell.length_a   1.000
_cell.length_b   1.000
_cell.length_c   1.000
_cell.angle_alpha   90.00
_cell.angle_beta   90.00
_cell.angle_gamma   90.00
#
_symmetry.space_group_name_H-M   'P 1'
#
loop_
_entity.id
_entity.type
_entity.pdbx_description
1 polymer ?
#
loop_
_entity_poly.entity_id
_entity_poly.type
_entity_poly.pdbx_seq_one_letter_code
_entity_poly.pdbx_strand_id
1 'polypeptide(L)'
;NALHDAYYTALVFAKLPNPEDVLKYPQQPKLLIHSDKRQRQDGQHFDTVREAFDSEFAHVLRCPVCGKKVTLDEGGYVRQTADKYIGLAKCNHHGLLLIRVRLRPQQGGGLTMSMTLAKAAPSNRAYVNTKRIQMQQRDAEYEQEHGHPRDLDKELQMVERSSMPFED
;
A
#
# COMPACT_ATOMS: atom_id res chain seq x y z
N ASN A 1 -19.94 -11.41 -7.14
CA ASN A 1 -20.84 -12.35 -6.44
C ASN A 1 -19.98 -13.53 -5.94
N ALA A 2 -19.87 -13.70 -4.61
CA ALA A 2 -18.98 -14.66 -3.97
C ALA A 2 -19.12 -16.11 -4.50
N LEU A 3 -20.32 -16.51 -4.91
CA LEU A 3 -20.59 -17.82 -5.49
C LEU A 3 -19.94 -17.97 -6.88
N HIS A 4 -19.99 -16.94 -7.70
CA HIS A 4 -19.34 -16.90 -9.01
C HIS A 4 -17.80 -16.97 -8.86
N ASP A 5 -17.23 -16.21 -7.91
CA ASP A 5 -15.79 -16.20 -7.67
C ASP A 5 -15.32 -17.57 -7.17
N ALA A 6 -16.07 -18.22 -6.29
CA ALA A 6 -15.78 -19.58 -5.82
C ALA A 6 -15.86 -20.60 -6.95
N TYR A 7 -16.85 -20.51 -7.83
CA TYR A 7 -17.04 -21.41 -8.97
C TYR A 7 -15.87 -21.31 -9.96
N TYR A 8 -15.49 -20.08 -10.37
CA TYR A 8 -14.37 -19.89 -11.30
C TYR A 8 -13.03 -20.27 -10.66
N THR A 9 -12.85 -20.03 -9.38
CA THR A 9 -11.66 -20.50 -8.65
C THR A 9 -11.56 -22.01 -8.68
N ALA A 10 -12.65 -22.73 -8.45
CA ALA A 10 -12.72 -24.18 -8.52
C ALA A 10 -12.41 -24.71 -9.94
N LEU A 11 -12.92 -24.05 -10.99
CA LEU A 11 -12.63 -24.42 -12.38
C LEU A 11 -11.15 -24.22 -12.75
N VAL A 12 -10.52 -23.15 -12.27
CA VAL A 12 -9.07 -22.93 -12.46
C VAL A 12 -8.29 -24.03 -11.76
N PHE A 13 -8.63 -24.36 -10.52
CA PHE A 13 -7.99 -25.43 -9.75
C PHE A 13 -8.12 -26.79 -10.45
N ALA A 14 -9.29 -27.11 -11.00
CA ALA A 14 -9.55 -28.37 -11.72
C ALA A 14 -8.73 -28.51 -13.01
N LYS A 15 -8.24 -27.40 -13.58
CA LYS A 15 -7.39 -27.39 -14.78
C LYS A 15 -5.89 -27.43 -14.50
N LEU A 16 -5.47 -27.32 -13.24
CA LEU A 16 -4.06 -27.43 -12.88
C LEU A 16 -3.58 -28.85 -13.02
N PRO A 17 -2.42 -29.09 -13.66
CA PRO A 17 -1.86 -30.45 -13.83
C PRO A 17 -1.62 -31.15 -12.48
N ASN A 18 -1.22 -30.40 -11.47
CA ASN A 18 -1.00 -30.87 -10.10
C ASN A 18 -1.57 -29.85 -9.11
N PRO A 19 -2.84 -29.98 -8.68
CA PRO A 19 -3.46 -29.05 -7.73
C PRO A 19 -2.69 -28.91 -6.41
N GLU A 20 -1.99 -29.97 -5.99
CA GLU A 20 -1.17 -29.98 -4.77
C GLU A 20 0.05 -29.04 -4.84
N ASP A 21 0.52 -28.68 -6.03
CA ASP A 21 1.63 -27.74 -6.17
C ASP A 21 1.28 -26.33 -5.71
N VAL A 22 -0.01 -25.99 -5.69
CA VAL A 22 -0.48 -24.71 -5.11
C VAL A 22 -0.21 -24.64 -3.61
N LEU A 23 -0.28 -25.76 -2.90
CA LEU A 23 0.03 -25.83 -1.47
C LEU A 23 1.53 -25.67 -1.18
N LYS A 24 2.37 -25.99 -2.16
CA LYS A 24 3.83 -25.83 -2.09
C LYS A 24 4.27 -24.39 -2.42
N TYR A 25 3.37 -23.59 -3.01
CA TYR A 25 3.70 -22.18 -3.30
C TYR A 25 3.99 -21.44 -1.98
N PRO A 26 5.14 -20.75 -1.88
CA PRO A 26 5.46 -20.01 -0.67
C PRO A 26 4.33 -19.04 -0.40
N GLN A 27 3.68 -19.22 0.76
CA GLN A 27 2.59 -18.34 1.21
C GLN A 27 3.15 -16.94 1.34
N GLN A 28 2.71 -16.03 0.49
CA GLN A 28 3.12 -14.62 0.64
C GLN A 28 2.64 -14.11 2.00
N PRO A 29 3.48 -13.39 2.73
CA PRO A 29 3.08 -12.79 4.00
C PRO A 29 1.80 -11.97 3.80
N LYS A 30 0.79 -12.22 4.62
CA LYS A 30 -0.48 -11.47 4.56
C LYS A 30 -0.37 -10.22 5.43
N LEU A 31 -0.95 -9.13 4.93
CA LEU A 31 -1.09 -7.91 5.70
C LEU A 31 -2.19 -8.08 6.74
N LEU A 32 -1.81 -8.29 8.01
CA LEU A 32 -2.75 -8.38 9.12
C LEU A 32 -2.96 -7.00 9.74
N ILE A 33 -4.21 -6.61 9.91
CA ILE A 33 -4.60 -5.34 10.53
C ILE A 33 -5.42 -5.67 11.76
N HIS A 34 -4.88 -5.35 12.93
CA HIS A 34 -5.65 -5.39 14.16
C HIS A 34 -6.58 -4.16 14.22
N SER A 35 -7.89 -4.41 14.23
CA SER A 35 -8.92 -3.39 14.00
C SER A 35 -9.21 -2.47 15.19
N ASP A 36 -8.83 -2.87 16.41
CA ASP A 36 -9.42 -2.31 17.62
C ASP A 36 -8.98 -0.89 17.97
N LYS A 37 -7.83 -0.43 17.45
CA LYS A 37 -7.37 0.94 17.65
C LYS A 37 -6.72 1.45 16.36
N ARG A 38 -7.49 2.15 15.56
CA ARG A 38 -7.03 2.82 14.34
C ARG A 38 -7.10 4.32 14.54
N GLN A 39 -6.06 5.02 14.15
CA GLN A 39 -6.09 6.46 13.98
C GLN A 39 -6.09 6.76 12.49
N ARG A 40 -7.12 7.45 12.02
CA ARG A 40 -7.17 8.02 10.68
C ARG A 40 -6.79 9.49 10.77
N GLN A 41 -5.89 9.89 9.87
CA GLN A 41 -5.61 11.29 9.60
C GLN A 41 -6.35 11.65 8.32
N ASP A 42 -7.16 12.70 8.38
CA ASP A 42 -7.93 13.18 7.24
C ASP A 42 -7.00 13.68 6.13
N GLY A 43 -7.52 13.66 4.91
CA GLY A 43 -6.74 13.97 3.73
C GLY A 43 -6.24 15.41 3.69
N GLN A 44 -4.96 15.60 3.45
CA GLN A 44 -4.34 16.87 3.14
C GLN A 44 -4.06 16.94 1.63
N HIS A 45 -4.23 18.14 1.05
CA HIS A 45 -4.00 18.38 -0.37
C HIS A 45 -2.53 18.66 -0.66
N PHE A 46 -2.04 18.14 -1.80
CA PHE A 46 -0.69 18.32 -2.32
C PHE A 46 -0.72 18.38 -3.85
N ASP A 47 0.26 19.04 -4.45
CA ASP A 47 0.35 19.15 -5.90
C ASP A 47 0.96 17.90 -6.54
N THR A 48 1.90 17.25 -5.86
CA THR A 48 2.60 16.06 -6.36
C THR A 48 2.70 14.95 -5.31
N VAL A 49 2.90 13.71 -5.77
CA VAL A 49 3.18 12.55 -4.91
C VAL A 49 4.44 12.76 -4.08
N ARG A 50 5.46 13.37 -4.66
CA ARG A 50 6.71 13.67 -3.98
C ARG A 50 6.49 14.65 -2.83
N GLU A 51 5.84 15.76 -3.08
CA GLU A 51 5.51 16.75 -2.05
C GLU A 51 4.72 16.12 -0.91
N ALA A 52 3.73 15.28 -1.22
CA ALA A 52 2.94 14.59 -0.21
C ALA A 52 3.81 13.75 0.74
N PHE A 53 4.79 13.01 0.23
CA PHE A 53 5.68 12.18 1.05
C PHE A 53 6.81 12.95 1.71
N ASP A 54 7.23 14.11 1.20
CA ASP A 54 8.22 14.99 1.82
C ASP A 54 7.60 15.91 2.91
N SER A 55 6.26 15.95 2.99
CA SER A 55 5.53 16.82 3.91
C SER A 55 5.62 16.39 5.38
N GLU A 56 5.40 17.34 6.31
CA GLU A 56 5.24 17.01 7.72
C GLU A 56 4.11 16.03 7.98
N PHE A 57 3.05 16.07 7.17
CA PHE A 57 1.91 15.17 7.30
C PHE A 57 2.33 13.70 7.19
N ALA A 58 3.30 13.38 6.33
CA ALA A 58 3.83 12.04 6.17
C ALA A 58 4.80 11.62 7.30
N HIS A 59 5.41 12.58 8.00
CA HIS A 59 6.48 12.31 8.98
C HIS A 59 6.07 12.52 10.44
N VAL A 60 5.09 13.40 10.73
CA VAL A 60 4.63 13.67 12.09
C VAL A 60 3.52 12.68 12.46
N LEU A 61 3.92 11.46 12.77
CA LEU A 61 3.03 10.36 13.10
C LEU A 61 2.82 10.20 14.61
N ARG A 62 1.60 9.83 15.00
CA ARG A 62 1.27 9.59 16.41
C ARG A 62 0.73 8.18 16.62
N CYS A 63 1.11 7.57 17.74
CA CYS A 63 0.63 6.25 18.10
C CYS A 63 -0.89 6.27 18.37
N PRO A 64 -1.68 5.39 17.74
CA PRO A 64 -3.14 5.33 17.95
C PRO A 64 -3.55 4.91 19.37
N VAL A 65 -2.61 4.39 20.16
CA VAL A 65 -2.87 3.90 21.52
C VAL A 65 -2.56 4.95 22.58
N CYS A 66 -1.40 5.65 22.47
CA CYS A 66 -0.94 6.59 23.50
C CYS A 66 -0.78 8.03 23.02
N GLY A 67 -1.04 8.31 21.75
CA GLY A 67 -0.90 9.66 21.16
C GLY A 67 0.53 10.19 21.02
N LYS A 68 1.54 9.48 21.55
CA LYS A 68 2.95 9.92 21.48
C LYS A 68 3.48 9.84 20.06
N LYS A 69 4.42 10.71 19.72
CA LYS A 69 5.14 10.68 18.44
C LYS A 69 5.80 9.32 18.24
N VAL A 70 5.74 8.80 17.02
CA VAL A 70 6.37 7.55 16.61
C VAL A 70 7.40 7.80 15.52
N THR A 71 8.36 6.91 15.41
CA THR A 71 9.44 6.99 14.42
C THR A 71 9.10 6.11 13.24
N LEU A 72 9.12 6.68 12.04
CA LEU A 72 9.03 5.93 10.79
C LEU A 72 10.26 5.01 10.66
N ASP A 73 10.06 3.79 10.17
CA ASP A 73 11.14 2.84 9.92
C ASP A 73 12.06 3.35 8.79
N GLU A 74 13.35 3.05 8.83
CA GLU A 74 14.37 3.54 7.89
C GLU A 74 14.02 3.25 6.41
N GLY A 75 13.26 2.23 6.16
CA GLY A 75 12.78 1.90 4.82
C GLY A 75 11.68 2.81 4.27
N GLY A 76 11.16 3.75 5.05
CA GLY A 76 10.12 4.69 4.64
C GLY A 76 8.82 4.01 4.16
N TYR A 77 8.17 4.66 3.20
CA TYR A 77 6.97 4.16 2.57
C TYR A 77 7.28 3.28 1.37
N VAL A 78 6.51 2.21 1.21
CA VAL A 78 6.62 1.26 0.10
C VAL A 78 5.36 1.34 -0.74
N ARG A 79 5.51 1.59 -2.03
CA ARG A 79 4.41 1.61 -2.99
C ARG A 79 3.85 0.19 -3.17
N GLN A 80 2.53 0.06 -3.14
CA GLN A 80 1.81 -1.17 -3.49
C GLN A 80 1.16 -1.06 -4.87
N THR A 81 0.50 0.09 -5.09
CA THR A 81 -0.12 0.52 -6.36
C THR A 81 0.12 2.02 -6.51
N ALA A 82 -0.28 2.62 -7.61
CA ALA A 82 -0.13 4.06 -7.82
C ALA A 82 -0.79 4.90 -6.70
N ASP A 83 -1.92 4.42 -6.13
CA ASP A 83 -2.71 5.12 -5.11
C ASP A 83 -2.51 4.62 -3.68
N LYS A 84 -1.74 3.52 -3.46
CA LYS A 84 -1.62 2.87 -2.15
C LYS A 84 -0.17 2.63 -1.76
N TYR A 85 0.15 3.05 -0.55
CA TYR A 85 1.47 2.86 0.06
C TYR A 85 1.32 2.30 1.47
N ILE A 86 2.36 1.61 1.91
CA ILE A 86 2.47 1.08 3.26
C ILE A 86 3.81 1.47 3.87
N GLY A 87 3.85 1.58 5.17
CA GLY A 87 5.08 1.80 5.94
C GLY A 87 5.00 1.16 7.31
N LEU A 88 6.11 1.15 7.99
CA LEU A 88 6.20 0.71 9.38
C LEU A 88 6.68 1.88 10.23
N ALA A 89 6.17 1.95 11.45
CA ALA A 89 6.67 2.88 12.46
C ALA A 89 6.82 2.17 13.80
N LYS A 90 7.64 2.72 14.67
CA LYS A 90 7.89 2.18 16.01
C LYS A 90 7.42 3.15 17.09
N CYS A 91 6.56 2.66 17.95
CA CYS A 91 6.23 3.31 19.21
C CYS A 91 7.04 2.65 20.33
N ASN A 92 7.74 3.45 21.16
CA ASN A 92 8.54 2.95 22.24
C ASN A 92 7.73 2.18 23.32
N HIS A 93 6.41 2.48 23.43
CA HIS A 93 5.52 1.85 24.41
C HIS A 93 4.66 0.72 23.83
N HIS A 94 4.30 0.80 22.54
CA HIS A 94 3.33 -0.11 21.93
C HIS A 94 3.90 -0.93 20.78
N GLY A 95 5.21 -0.80 20.51
CA GLY A 95 5.93 -1.60 19.54
C GLY A 95 5.63 -1.19 18.09
N LEU A 96 5.51 -2.17 17.20
CA LEU A 96 5.39 -1.98 15.77
C LEU A 96 3.99 -1.50 15.38
N LEU A 97 3.96 -0.49 14.52
CA LEU A 97 2.76 0.08 13.90
C LEU A 97 2.84 -0.09 12.38
N LEU A 98 1.70 -0.38 11.78
CA LEU A 98 1.52 -0.39 10.34
C LEU A 98 0.90 0.94 9.93
N ILE A 99 1.49 1.57 8.92
CA ILE A 99 0.95 2.76 8.26
C ILE A 99 0.40 2.34 6.91
N ARG A 100 -0.80 2.79 6.60
CA ARG A 100 -1.40 2.68 5.27
C ARG A 100 -1.68 4.08 4.76
N VAL A 101 -1.14 4.39 3.60
CA VAL A 101 -1.36 5.65 2.91
C VAL A 101 -2.24 5.41 1.69
N ARG A 102 -3.18 6.30 1.47
CA ARG A 102 -3.97 6.35 0.25
C ARG A 102 -3.89 7.73 -0.34
N LEU A 103 -3.52 7.77 -1.61
CA LEU A 103 -3.54 8.95 -2.45
C LEU A 103 -4.83 8.93 -3.28
N ARG A 104 -5.43 10.10 -3.46
CA ARG A 104 -6.59 10.27 -4.33
C ARG A 104 -6.33 11.48 -5.22
N PRO A 105 -6.28 11.29 -6.54
CA PRO A 105 -6.17 12.41 -7.46
C PRO A 105 -7.38 13.34 -7.29
N GLN A 106 -7.21 14.62 -7.57
CA GLN A 106 -8.25 15.63 -7.47
C GLN A 106 -8.61 16.16 -8.86
N GLN A 107 -9.90 16.41 -9.07
CA GLN A 107 -10.37 17.12 -10.28
C GLN A 107 -9.76 18.52 -10.29
N GLY A 108 -9.03 18.84 -11.35
CA GLY A 108 -8.30 20.12 -11.47
C GLY A 108 -6.82 20.05 -11.14
N GLY A 109 -6.30 18.88 -10.77
CA GLY A 109 -4.88 18.64 -10.49
C GLY A 109 -4.57 18.43 -9.01
N GLY A 110 -3.38 17.90 -8.75
CA GLY A 110 -2.94 17.54 -7.40
C GLY A 110 -3.59 16.26 -6.87
N LEU A 111 -3.42 16.04 -5.60
CA LEU A 111 -3.91 14.83 -4.90
C LEU A 111 -4.26 15.12 -3.43
N THR A 112 -5.03 14.23 -2.84
CA THR A 112 -5.26 14.20 -1.40
C THR A 112 -4.62 12.96 -0.81
N MET A 113 -3.80 13.13 0.23
CA MET A 113 -3.17 12.07 0.99
C MET A 113 -3.94 11.81 2.27
N SER A 114 -4.33 10.57 2.52
CA SER A 114 -4.89 10.13 3.78
C SER A 114 -4.08 8.98 4.37
N MET A 115 -3.97 8.94 5.70
CA MET A 115 -3.20 7.91 6.39
C MET A 115 -4.01 7.22 7.47
N THR A 116 -3.73 5.94 7.67
CA THR A 116 -4.27 5.15 8.76
C THR A 116 -3.14 4.43 9.48
N LEU A 117 -3.04 4.63 10.78
CA LEU A 117 -2.11 3.94 11.64
C LEU A 117 -2.86 2.89 12.48
N ALA A 118 -2.29 1.70 12.58
CA ALA A 118 -2.80 0.61 13.40
C ALA A 118 -1.67 -0.18 14.03
N LYS A 119 -1.96 -0.92 15.12
CA LYS A 119 -0.99 -1.87 15.67
C LYS A 119 -0.68 -2.94 14.63
N ALA A 120 0.60 -3.19 14.38
CA ALA A 120 1.05 -4.19 13.43
C ALA A 120 1.21 -5.56 14.07
N ALA A 121 0.93 -6.63 13.30
CA ALA A 121 1.38 -7.96 13.64
C ALA A 121 2.87 -8.13 13.27
N PRO A 122 3.62 -9.03 13.94
CA PRO A 122 5.02 -9.29 13.58
C PRO A 122 5.22 -9.67 12.11
N SER A 123 4.28 -10.40 11.52
CA SER A 123 4.27 -10.78 10.10
C SER A 123 4.21 -9.59 9.12
N ASN A 124 3.72 -8.44 9.56
CA ASN A 124 3.63 -7.25 8.70
C ASN A 124 5.02 -6.72 8.33
N ARG A 125 6.05 -6.93 9.15
CA ARG A 125 7.43 -6.58 8.80
C ARG A 125 7.91 -7.38 7.60
N ALA A 126 7.70 -8.70 7.61
CA ALA A 126 8.05 -9.56 6.47
C ALA A 126 7.29 -9.15 5.21
N TYR A 127 5.99 -8.88 5.34
CA TYR A 127 5.16 -8.42 4.22
C TYR A 127 5.68 -7.11 3.60
N VAL A 128 5.95 -6.08 4.43
CA VAL A 128 6.44 -4.77 3.94
C VAL A 128 7.80 -4.92 3.27
N ASN A 129 8.71 -5.71 3.85
CA ASN A 129 10.02 -5.97 3.25
C ASN A 129 9.93 -6.70 1.91
N THR A 130 9.07 -7.72 1.80
CA THR A 130 8.83 -8.41 0.53
C THR A 130 8.30 -7.46 -0.53
N LYS A 131 7.33 -6.58 -0.15
CA LYS A 131 6.80 -5.57 -1.07
C LYS A 131 7.85 -4.56 -1.52
N ARG A 132 8.74 -4.16 -0.61
CA ARG A 132 9.85 -3.26 -0.94
C ARG A 132 10.76 -3.84 -2.02
N ILE A 133 11.19 -5.08 -1.84
CA ILE A 133 12.04 -5.78 -2.82
C ILE A 133 11.33 -5.89 -4.17
N GLN A 134 10.07 -6.33 -4.17
CA GLN A 134 9.27 -6.47 -5.39
C GLN A 134 9.10 -5.13 -6.14
N MET A 135 8.91 -4.03 -5.41
CA MET A 135 8.74 -2.73 -6.04
C MET A 135 10.05 -2.19 -6.59
N GLN A 136 11.16 -2.36 -5.87
CA GLN A 136 12.49 -1.98 -6.36
C GLN A 136 12.85 -2.72 -7.65
N GLN A 137 12.57 -4.01 -7.72
CA GLN A 137 12.78 -4.80 -8.94
C GLN A 137 11.95 -4.28 -10.11
N ARG A 138 10.65 -4.05 -9.90
CA ARG A 138 9.76 -3.51 -10.94
C ARG A 138 10.13 -2.10 -11.41
N ASP A 139 10.59 -1.26 -10.50
CA ASP A 139 11.00 0.08 -10.86
C ASP A 139 12.32 0.05 -11.65
N ALA A 140 13.25 -0.83 -11.30
CA ALA A 140 14.48 -1.05 -12.05
C ALA A 140 14.22 -1.64 -13.46
N GLU A 141 13.32 -2.63 -13.55
CA GLU A 141 12.89 -3.20 -14.84
C GLU A 141 12.26 -2.11 -15.73
N TYR A 142 11.36 -1.30 -15.17
CA TYR A 142 10.72 -0.22 -15.90
C TYR A 142 11.75 0.81 -16.42
N GLU A 143 12.72 1.21 -15.58
CA GLU A 143 13.75 2.15 -15.97
C GLU A 143 14.66 1.59 -17.08
N GLN A 144 14.97 0.29 -17.04
CA GLN A 144 15.71 -0.39 -18.10
C GLN A 144 14.94 -0.42 -19.43
N GLU A 145 13.63 -0.65 -19.39
CA GLU A 145 12.80 -0.73 -20.61
C GLU A 145 12.52 0.65 -21.23
N HIS A 146 12.38 1.70 -20.41
CA HIS A 146 11.91 3.01 -20.86
C HIS A 146 13.00 4.09 -20.84
N GLY A 147 14.14 3.84 -20.22
CA GLY A 147 15.27 4.80 -20.14
C GLY A 147 15.02 5.96 -19.15
N HIS A 148 13.97 5.91 -18.35
CA HIS A 148 13.64 6.90 -17.32
C HIS A 148 12.85 6.27 -16.17
N PRO A 149 12.92 6.83 -14.96
CA PRO A 149 12.13 6.35 -13.82
C PRO A 149 10.63 6.57 -14.06
N ARG A 150 9.80 5.86 -13.28
CA ARG A 150 8.34 5.98 -13.32
C ARG A 150 7.88 7.39 -12.92
N ASP A 151 6.93 7.90 -13.65
CA ASP A 151 6.20 9.14 -13.32
C ASP A 151 5.00 8.78 -12.43
N LEU A 152 5.18 8.92 -11.11
CA LEU A 152 4.18 8.54 -10.12
C LEU A 152 2.93 9.42 -10.18
N ASP A 153 3.06 10.68 -10.54
CA ASP A 153 1.93 11.60 -10.64
C ASP A 153 1.05 11.22 -11.83
N LYS A 154 1.66 10.89 -12.96
CA LYS A 154 0.94 10.42 -14.15
C LYS A 154 0.26 9.08 -13.90
N GLU A 155 0.94 8.12 -13.26
CA GLU A 155 0.34 6.83 -12.89
C GLU A 155 -0.87 7.00 -11.96
N LEU A 156 -0.80 7.92 -10.98
CA LEU A 156 -1.88 8.20 -10.05
C LEU A 156 -3.12 8.76 -10.78
N GLN A 157 -2.93 9.68 -11.72
CA GLN A 157 -4.03 10.25 -12.51
C GLN A 157 -4.72 9.20 -13.39
N MET A 158 -4.01 8.19 -13.87
CA MET A 158 -4.60 7.08 -14.64
C MET A 158 -5.55 6.23 -13.81
N VAL A 159 -5.34 6.11 -12.49
CA VAL A 159 -6.22 5.36 -11.60
C VAL A 159 -7.60 5.99 -11.51
N GLU A 160 -7.70 7.31 -11.53
CA GLU A 160 -9.00 8.01 -11.51
C GLU A 160 -9.81 7.70 -12.77
N ARG A 161 -9.18 7.77 -13.94
CA ARG A 161 -9.84 7.50 -15.22
C ARG A 161 -10.38 6.07 -15.33
N SER A 162 -9.68 5.10 -14.71
CA SER A 162 -10.10 3.70 -14.70
C SER A 162 -11.23 3.40 -13.72
N SER A 163 -11.50 4.29 -12.76
CA SER A 163 -12.53 4.12 -11.74
C SER A 163 -13.82 4.91 -12.03
N MET A 164 -13.87 5.68 -13.12
CA MET A 164 -15.10 6.30 -13.59
C MET A 164 -16.03 5.22 -14.16
N PRO A 165 -17.31 5.17 -13.76
CA PRO A 165 -18.29 4.33 -14.44
C PRO A 165 -18.36 4.80 -15.92
N PHE A 166 -18.44 3.82 -16.83
CA PHE A 166 -18.74 4.12 -18.23
C PHE A 166 -20.05 4.94 -18.24
N GLU A 167 -19.97 6.19 -18.65
CA GLU A 167 -21.17 6.95 -19.02
C GLU A 167 -21.64 6.35 -20.35
N ASP A 168 -22.82 5.70 -20.30
CA ASP A 168 -23.55 5.20 -21.47
C ASP A 168 -24.12 6.39 -22.28
#